data_b29667abb0cf63521f99a1bb74bb7010
#
_entry.id   b29667abb0cf63521f99a1bb74bb7010
#
_cell.length_a   1.000
_cell.length_b   1.000
_cell.length_c   1.000
_cell.angle_alpha   90.00
_cell.angle_beta   90.00
_cell.angle_gamma   90.00
#
_symmetry.space_group_name_H-M   'P 1'
#
loop_
_entity.id
_entity.type
_entity.pdbx_description
1 polymer ?
#
loop_
_entity_poly.entity_id
_entity_poly.type
_entity_poly.pdbx_seq_one_letter_code
_entity_poly.pdbx_strand_id
1 'polypeptide(L)'
;MAAPHPTEGELAILRVLWSRPGPTTVREVHEVLSRNKDTAYTTVLKMLTIMADKGLVRRDESERSHTYVAVHAEPVVQASLLNDLMKRAFSGSALKLVQRALDDDSA
;
A
#
# COMPACT_ATOMS: atom_id res chain seq x y z
N MET A 1 0.22 9.72 15.76
CA MET A 1 0.03 10.22 14.41
C MET A 1 -0.58 9.13 13.54
N ALA A 2 -1.61 9.45 12.77
CA ALA A 2 -2.23 8.46 11.89
C ALA A 2 -1.26 8.03 10.78
N ALA A 3 -1.33 6.78 10.35
CA ALA A 3 -0.55 6.32 9.22
C ALA A 3 -0.95 7.10 7.95
N PRO A 4 0.01 7.42 7.07
CA PRO A 4 -0.32 8.10 5.82
C PRO A 4 -1.25 7.23 4.96
N HIS A 5 -2.11 7.88 4.18
CA HIS A 5 -3.03 7.18 3.29
C HIS A 5 -2.37 6.98 1.93
N PRO A 6 -2.06 5.75 1.54
CA PRO A 6 -1.52 5.49 0.22
C PRO A 6 -2.58 5.65 -0.86
N THR A 7 -2.15 6.07 -2.05
CA THR A 7 -3.00 6.03 -3.24
C THR A 7 -3.22 4.56 -3.65
N GLU A 8 -4.12 4.33 -4.59
CA GLU A 8 -4.38 2.97 -5.09
C GLU A 8 -3.12 2.32 -5.66
N GLY A 9 -2.34 3.06 -6.45
CA GLY A 9 -1.08 2.55 -6.99
C GLY A 9 -0.03 2.29 -5.92
N GLU A 10 0.06 3.16 -4.93
CA GLU A 10 0.96 2.96 -3.80
C GLU A 10 0.56 1.75 -2.96
N LEU A 11 -0.74 1.54 -2.77
CA LEU A 11 -1.23 0.39 -2.04
C LEU A 11 -0.88 -0.92 -2.76
N ALA A 12 -0.94 -0.92 -4.10
CA ALA A 12 -0.52 -2.08 -4.88
C ALA A 12 0.95 -2.44 -4.63
N ILE A 13 1.82 -1.43 -4.54
CA ILE A 13 3.23 -1.64 -4.21
C ILE A 13 3.38 -2.15 -2.77
N LEU A 14 2.66 -1.56 -1.82
CA LEU A 14 2.71 -2.04 -0.44
C LEU A 14 2.30 -3.50 -0.33
N ARG A 15 1.27 -3.93 -1.07
CA ARG A 15 0.87 -5.34 -1.06
C ARG A 15 1.99 -6.27 -1.50
N VAL A 16 2.79 -5.85 -2.48
CA VAL A 16 3.97 -6.62 -2.89
C VAL A 16 4.97 -6.71 -1.74
N LEU A 17 5.28 -5.58 -1.10
CA LEU A 17 6.24 -5.52 -0.01
C LEU A 17 5.78 -6.36 1.18
N TRP A 18 4.50 -6.30 1.53
CA TRP A 18 3.96 -7.09 2.63
C TRP A 18 3.99 -8.59 2.35
N SER A 19 3.91 -8.99 1.09
CA SER A 19 3.91 -10.41 0.71
C SER A 19 5.30 -11.03 0.71
N ARG A 20 6.35 -10.21 0.85
CA ARG A 20 7.74 -10.66 0.78
C ARG A 20 8.35 -10.77 2.18
N PRO A 21 9.19 -11.77 2.42
CA PRO A 21 9.76 -11.99 3.77
C PRO A 21 10.84 -10.99 4.16
N GLY A 22 11.31 -10.15 3.25
CA GLY A 22 12.38 -9.20 3.54
C GLY A 22 12.44 -8.06 2.55
N PRO A 23 13.50 -7.26 2.60
CA PRO A 23 13.66 -6.12 1.70
C PRO A 23 13.55 -6.54 0.24
N THR A 24 12.96 -5.67 -0.57
CA THR A 24 12.60 -5.96 -1.95
C THR A 24 13.16 -4.87 -2.86
N THR A 25 13.75 -5.28 -3.99
CA THR A 25 14.30 -4.34 -4.97
C THR A 25 13.21 -3.77 -5.87
N VAL A 26 13.53 -2.66 -6.56
CA VAL A 26 12.63 -2.08 -7.57
C VAL A 26 12.29 -3.12 -8.64
N ARG A 27 13.31 -3.87 -9.09
CA ARG A 27 13.12 -4.90 -10.11
C ARG A 27 12.09 -5.94 -9.68
N GLU A 28 12.20 -6.42 -8.45
CA GLU A 28 11.28 -7.42 -7.92
C GLU A 28 9.85 -6.90 -7.83
N VAL A 29 9.69 -5.65 -7.38
CA VAL A 29 8.37 -5.01 -7.35
C VAL A 29 7.79 -4.88 -8.76
N HIS A 30 8.63 -4.42 -9.70
CA HIS A 30 8.24 -4.26 -11.09
C HIS A 30 7.78 -5.59 -11.71
N GLU A 31 8.53 -6.67 -11.45
CA GLU A 31 8.18 -7.99 -11.98
C GLU A 31 6.79 -8.44 -11.52
N VAL A 32 6.49 -8.25 -10.24
CA VAL A 32 5.18 -8.64 -9.69
C VAL A 32 4.06 -7.80 -10.28
N LEU A 33 4.23 -6.48 -10.30
CA LEU A 33 3.19 -5.58 -10.82
C LEU A 33 2.92 -5.80 -12.31
N SER A 34 3.97 -6.11 -13.07
CA SER A 34 3.84 -6.29 -14.52
C SER A 34 3.09 -7.55 -14.92
N ARG A 35 2.85 -8.48 -13.98
CA ARG A 35 2.08 -9.68 -14.27
C ARG A 35 0.62 -9.39 -14.58
N ASN A 36 0.07 -8.34 -13.96
CA ASN A 36 -1.34 -7.99 -14.09
C ASN A 36 -1.60 -6.78 -14.96
N LYS A 37 -0.65 -5.87 -15.01
CA LYS A 37 -0.78 -4.63 -15.75
C LYS A 37 0.60 -4.20 -16.24
N ASP A 38 0.68 -3.87 -17.52
CA ASP A 38 1.93 -3.38 -18.09
C ASP A 38 2.34 -2.09 -17.39
N THR A 39 3.43 -2.15 -16.65
CA THR A 39 3.92 -1.04 -15.83
C THR A 39 5.39 -0.80 -16.14
N ALA A 40 5.76 0.44 -16.45
CA ALA A 40 7.15 0.76 -16.73
C ALA A 40 8.00 0.70 -15.47
N TYR A 41 9.23 0.21 -15.60
CA TYR A 41 10.18 0.17 -14.50
C TYR A 41 10.41 1.56 -13.88
N THR A 42 10.54 2.58 -14.73
CA THR A 42 10.75 3.95 -14.27
C THR A 42 9.56 4.48 -13.46
N THR A 43 8.35 4.06 -13.78
CA THR A 43 7.16 4.41 -13.00
C THR A 43 7.24 3.83 -11.60
N VAL A 44 7.62 2.56 -11.47
CA VAL A 44 7.75 1.91 -10.16
C VAL A 44 8.84 2.59 -9.34
N LEU A 45 9.99 2.89 -9.95
CA LEU A 45 11.08 3.59 -9.27
C LEU A 45 10.63 4.95 -8.75
N LYS A 46 9.93 5.72 -9.59
CA LYS A 46 9.43 7.04 -9.21
C LYS A 46 8.42 6.93 -8.06
N MET A 47 7.52 5.96 -8.12
CA MET A 47 6.53 5.74 -7.07
C MET A 47 7.19 5.37 -5.74
N LEU A 48 8.17 4.47 -5.76
CA LEU A 48 8.89 4.09 -4.55
C LEU A 48 9.65 5.28 -3.94
N THR A 49 10.22 6.13 -4.79
CA THR A 49 10.90 7.35 -4.32
C THR A 49 9.92 8.28 -3.62
N ILE A 50 8.75 8.50 -4.20
CA ILE A 50 7.69 9.32 -3.60
C ILE A 50 7.20 8.69 -2.29
N MET A 51 7.03 7.37 -2.28
CA MET A 51 6.58 6.66 -1.09
C MET A 51 7.59 6.75 0.06
N ALA A 52 8.88 6.73 -0.26
CA ALA A 52 9.92 6.94 0.74
C ALA A 52 9.83 8.34 1.35
N ASP A 53 9.62 9.34 0.52
CA ASP A 53 9.46 10.73 0.98
C ASP A 53 8.20 10.91 1.84
N LYS A 54 7.15 10.17 1.53
CA LYS A 54 5.90 10.19 2.30
C LYS A 54 5.96 9.38 3.60
N GLY A 55 7.01 8.60 3.81
CA GLY A 55 7.12 7.74 4.99
C GLY A 55 6.34 6.44 4.90
N LEU A 56 5.93 6.02 3.69
CA LEU A 56 5.23 4.75 3.49
C LEU A 56 6.19 3.57 3.40
N VAL A 57 7.39 3.81 2.87
CA VAL A 57 8.45 2.81 2.75
C VAL A 57 9.76 3.38 3.24
N ARG A 58 10.68 2.50 3.61
CA ARG A 58 12.05 2.87 3.96
C ARG A 58 12.99 2.25 2.96
N ARG A 59 13.90 3.06 2.43
CA ARG A 59 14.89 2.64 1.45
C ARG A 59 16.21 2.33 2.15
N ASP A 60 16.80 1.20 1.78
CA ASP A 60 18.15 0.85 2.20
C ASP A 60 19.08 0.99 1.00
N GLU A 61 20.06 1.87 1.11
CA GLU A 61 21.02 2.17 0.06
C GLU A 61 22.39 1.56 0.32
N SER A 62 22.50 0.65 1.29
CA SER A 62 23.79 0.08 1.67
C SER A 62 24.39 -0.78 0.59
N GLU A 63 23.59 -1.28 -0.36
CA GLU A 63 24.05 -2.07 -1.47
C GLU A 63 23.79 -1.36 -2.79
N ARG A 64 24.41 -1.88 -3.88
CA ARG A 64 24.27 -1.30 -5.21
C ARG A 64 22.83 -1.23 -5.67
N SER A 65 22.07 -2.29 -5.42
CA SER A 65 20.63 -2.29 -5.69
C SER A 65 19.90 -1.88 -4.42
N HIS A 66 19.24 -0.74 -4.46
CA HIS A 66 18.47 -0.26 -3.31
C HIS A 66 17.30 -1.21 -3.05
N THR A 67 17.02 -1.44 -1.77
CA THR A 67 15.89 -2.26 -1.34
C THR A 67 14.91 -1.44 -0.53
N TYR A 68 13.66 -1.91 -0.47
CA TYR A 68 12.57 -1.20 0.18
C TYR A 68 11.81 -2.12 1.11
N VAL A 69 11.37 -1.58 2.23
CA VAL A 69 10.47 -2.27 3.17
C VAL A 69 9.32 -1.33 3.51
N ALA A 70 8.15 -1.88 3.77
CA ALA A 70 7.02 -1.09 4.25
C ALA A 70 7.31 -0.61 5.67
N VAL A 71 7.04 0.67 5.94
CA VAL A 71 7.23 1.25 7.29
C VAL A 71 6.15 0.72 8.23
N HIS A 72 4.92 0.61 7.75
CA HIS A 72 3.79 0.16 8.56
C HIS A 72 3.37 -1.24 8.15
N ALA A 73 3.01 -2.06 9.12
CA ALA A 73 2.45 -3.39 8.84
C ALA A 73 1.08 -3.26 8.15
N GLU A 74 0.71 -4.27 7.38
CA GLU A 74 -0.55 -4.28 6.64
C GLU A 74 -1.77 -3.96 7.50
N PRO A 75 -1.97 -4.59 8.68
CA PRO A 75 -3.15 -4.28 9.50
C PRO A 75 -3.22 -2.82 9.93
N VAL A 76 -2.08 -2.16 10.14
CA VAL A 76 -2.04 -0.75 10.55
C VAL A 76 -2.59 0.14 9.43
N VAL A 77 -2.17 -0.11 8.20
CA VAL A 77 -2.63 0.66 7.03
C VAL A 77 -4.12 0.38 6.79
N GLN A 78 -4.52 -0.89 6.88
CA GLN A 78 -5.93 -1.29 6.72
C GLN A 78 -6.82 -0.56 7.74
N ALA A 79 -6.41 -0.53 9.00
CA ALA A 79 -7.16 0.15 10.05
C ALA A 79 -7.29 1.65 9.78
N SER A 80 -6.21 2.27 9.32
CA SER A 80 -6.21 3.70 9.00
C SER A 80 -7.18 4.02 7.85
N LEU A 81 -7.14 3.21 6.79
CA LEU A 81 -8.03 3.39 5.64
C LEU A 81 -9.49 3.15 6.03
N LEU A 82 -9.74 2.12 6.82
CA LEU A 82 -11.08 1.79 7.29
C LEU A 82 -11.66 2.93 8.16
N ASN A 83 -10.88 3.44 9.10
CA ASN A 83 -11.30 4.56 9.94
C ASN A 83 -11.63 5.79 9.12
N ASP A 84 -10.81 6.11 8.12
CA ASP A 84 -11.07 7.25 7.26
C ASP A 84 -12.39 7.06 6.50
N LEU A 85 -12.60 5.87 5.94
CA LEU A 85 -13.83 5.56 5.21
C LEU A 85 -15.06 5.67 6.12
N MET A 86 -14.99 5.12 7.34
CA MET A 86 -16.09 5.21 8.29
C MET A 86 -16.45 6.65 8.60
N LYS A 87 -15.46 7.49 8.85
CA LYS A 87 -15.69 8.91 9.20
C LYS A 87 -16.28 9.68 8.03
N ARG A 88 -15.78 9.43 6.83
CA ARG A 88 -16.16 10.21 5.65
C ARG A 88 -17.49 9.77 5.04
N ALA A 89 -17.77 8.48 5.02
CA ALA A 89 -18.91 7.93 4.31
C ALA A 89 -20.01 7.35 5.22
N PHE A 90 -19.70 7.01 6.47
CA PHE A 90 -20.61 6.30 7.36
C PHE A 90 -20.78 7.00 8.70
N SER A 91 -20.49 8.27 8.77
CA SER A 91 -20.65 9.09 9.99
C SER A 91 -20.02 8.47 11.23
N GLY A 92 -18.89 7.77 11.06
CA GLY A 92 -18.18 7.12 12.15
C GLY A 92 -18.78 5.79 12.61
N SER A 93 -19.79 5.27 11.92
CA SER A 93 -20.50 4.04 12.35
C SER A 93 -19.95 2.80 11.67
N ALA A 94 -19.28 1.94 12.44
CA ALA A 94 -18.82 0.63 11.96
C ALA A 94 -20.01 -0.26 11.55
N LEU A 95 -21.15 -0.16 12.28
CA LEU A 95 -22.33 -0.94 11.96
C LEU A 95 -22.88 -0.61 10.57
N LYS A 96 -22.97 0.67 10.24
CA LYS A 96 -23.46 1.10 8.92
C LYS A 96 -22.52 0.61 7.80
N LEU A 97 -21.22 0.68 8.03
CA LEU A 97 -20.24 0.19 7.06
C LEU A 97 -20.40 -1.32 6.85
N VAL A 98 -20.51 -2.08 7.93
CA VAL A 98 -20.64 -3.55 7.85
C VAL A 98 -21.93 -3.93 7.14
N GLN A 99 -23.03 -3.25 7.43
CA GLN A 99 -24.31 -3.50 6.76
C GLN A 99 -24.20 -3.27 5.25
N ARG A 100 -23.55 -2.19 4.84
CA ARG A 100 -23.37 -1.89 3.41
C ARG A 100 -22.45 -2.92 2.74
N ALA A 101 -21.37 -3.32 3.40
CA ALA A 101 -20.45 -4.30 2.89
C ALA A 101 -21.14 -5.67 2.69
N LEU A 102 -21.98 -6.08 3.63
CA LEU A 102 -22.72 -7.33 3.53
C LEU A 102 -23.75 -7.29 2.40
N ASP A 103 -24.42 -6.15 2.20
CA ASP A 103 -25.37 -5.98 1.11
C ASP A 103 -24.68 -6.12 -0.26
N ASP A 104 -23.52 -5.49 -0.42
CA ASP A 104 -22.74 -5.60 -1.66
C ASP A 104 -22.25 -7.02 -1.91
N ASP A 105 -21.79 -7.70 -0.86
CA ASP A 105 -21.24 -9.04 -0.96
C ASP A 105 -22.30 -10.06 -1.39
N SER A 106 -23.57 -9.78 -1.08
CA SER A 106 -24.68 -10.66 -1.44
C SER A 106 -25.15 -10.48 -2.89
N ALA A 107 -24.67 -9.45 -3.56
CA ALA A 107 -25.09 -9.13 -4.92
C ALA A 107 -24.47 -10.05 -5.98
#